data_86e4ed76480d68ec4b376e53118d438e
#
_entry.id   86e4ed76480d68ec4b376e53118d438e
#
_cell.length_a   1.000
_cell.length_b   1.000
_cell.length_c   1.000
_cell.angle_alpha   90.00
_cell.angle_beta   90.00
_cell.angle_gamma   90.00
#
_symmetry.space_group_name_H-M   'P 1'
#
loop_
_entity.id
_entity.type
_entity.pdbx_description
1 polymer ?
#
loop_
_entity_poly.entity_id
_entity_poly.type
_entity_poly.pdbx_seq_one_letter_code
_entity_poly.pdbx_strand_id
1 'polypeptide(L)'
;MNPEEDPLYFAHKPVEDGFAFDVETDSLADTMGLRLPNRSLYVLQGQVGGGKSLISQRLVHGMLHNEVKVLVITTELTTRGWIEQMESIGYGVTDALREGRLMIFSRFGTVAEAKSDVGLNEVLNSPAVEEADVIILDSASALMPDDLDEKQRFDMMQKLRKITAEGRSIMLCVDPDEMDHKLLHNMRASAEVVLDLSTALIGGDLKRSIVVTRFLRAAGPCLLYTSPSPRDNTG
;
A
#
# COMPACT_ATOMS: atom_id res chain seq x y z
N MET A 1 21.07 33.96 -7.23
CA MET A 1 19.76 33.43 -7.72
C MET A 1 19.10 32.83 -6.48
N ASN A 2 17.99 33.38 -6.08
CA ASN A 2 17.28 32.92 -4.89
C ASN A 2 16.68 31.53 -5.22
N PRO A 3 16.95 30.46 -4.43
CA PRO A 3 16.38 29.12 -4.73
C PRO A 3 14.85 29.11 -4.80
N GLU A 4 14.19 30.07 -4.16
CA GLU A 4 12.71 30.19 -4.19
C GLU A 4 12.15 30.70 -5.52
N GLU A 5 13.00 31.18 -6.44
CA GLU A 5 12.61 31.68 -7.77
C GLU A 5 12.80 30.63 -8.87
N ASP A 6 13.36 29.45 -8.55
CA ASP A 6 13.49 28.36 -9.51
C ASP A 6 12.14 27.63 -9.64
N PRO A 7 11.51 27.61 -10.86
CA PRO A 7 10.28 26.88 -11.08
C PRO A 7 10.39 25.38 -10.73
N LEU A 8 11.57 24.78 -10.79
CA LEU A 8 11.83 23.39 -10.43
C LEU A 8 11.95 23.20 -8.92
N TYR A 9 12.21 24.23 -8.13
CA TYR A 9 12.26 24.16 -6.67
C TYR A 9 10.90 23.79 -6.07
N PHE A 10 9.82 24.30 -6.63
CA PHE A 10 8.47 23.94 -6.21
C PHE A 10 8.02 22.56 -6.68
N ALA A 11 8.63 22.03 -7.76
CA ALA A 11 8.32 20.70 -8.28
C ALA A 11 8.85 19.56 -7.40
N HIS A 12 9.78 19.86 -6.46
CA HIS A 12 10.42 18.88 -5.59
C HIS A 12 10.15 19.12 -4.10
N LYS A 13 9.17 19.97 -3.76
CA LYS A 13 8.78 20.14 -2.37
C LYS A 13 8.16 18.84 -1.85
N PRO A 14 8.72 18.19 -0.81
CA PRO A 14 8.10 17.01 -0.24
C PRO A 14 6.70 17.36 0.30
N VAL A 15 5.81 16.40 0.31
CA VAL A 15 4.50 16.53 0.96
C VAL A 15 4.73 16.91 2.41
N GLU A 16 4.34 18.11 2.83
CA GLU A 16 4.58 18.60 4.20
C GLU A 16 3.89 17.71 5.23
N ASP A 17 2.67 17.24 4.90
CA ASP A 17 1.85 16.35 5.71
C ASP A 17 1.80 14.94 5.08
N GLY A 18 2.69 14.05 5.47
CA GLY A 18 2.70 12.69 4.93
C GLY A 18 3.66 11.77 5.67
N PHE A 19 3.53 10.48 5.36
CA PHE A 19 4.35 9.43 5.94
C PHE A 19 5.63 9.23 5.12
N ALA A 20 6.79 9.39 5.77
CA ALA A 20 8.05 8.99 5.19
C ALA A 20 8.12 7.45 5.11
N PHE A 21 8.73 6.92 4.07
CA PHE A 21 8.88 5.48 3.83
C PHE A 21 10.22 5.15 3.14
N ASP A 22 11.14 6.09 3.19
CA ASP A 22 12.50 5.92 2.68
C ASP A 22 13.26 4.85 3.47
N VAL A 23 14.10 4.12 2.79
CA VAL A 23 15.11 3.22 3.35
C VAL A 23 16.39 3.35 2.52
N GLU A 24 17.54 3.14 3.17
CA GLU A 24 18.85 3.30 2.52
C GLU A 24 19.10 2.28 1.39
N THR A 25 18.34 1.20 1.34
CA THR A 25 18.59 0.07 0.42
C THR A 25 18.02 0.24 -0.97
N ASP A 26 17.10 1.19 -1.18
CA ASP A 26 16.49 1.43 -2.50
C ASP A 26 16.04 2.88 -2.70
N SER A 27 15.74 3.25 -3.94
CA SER A 27 15.31 4.58 -4.35
C SER A 27 13.80 4.71 -4.57
N LEU A 28 12.99 3.82 -3.99
CA LEU A 28 11.53 3.85 -4.20
C LEU A 28 10.92 5.17 -3.71
N ALA A 29 11.32 5.63 -2.53
CA ALA A 29 10.85 6.89 -1.95
C ALA A 29 11.25 8.09 -2.80
N ASP A 30 12.49 8.16 -3.28
CA ASP A 30 12.97 9.22 -4.17
C ASP A 30 12.14 9.28 -5.46
N THR A 31 11.80 8.12 -6.00
CA THR A 31 11.03 8.01 -7.24
C THR A 31 9.57 8.40 -7.05
N MET A 32 8.98 8.08 -5.89
CA MET A 32 7.57 8.35 -5.59
C MET A 32 7.32 9.72 -4.95
N GLY A 33 8.36 10.48 -4.55
CA GLY A 33 8.22 11.81 -3.96
C GLY A 33 8.38 11.86 -2.45
N LEU A 34 9.13 10.92 -1.86
CA LEU A 34 9.63 10.86 -0.47
C LEU A 34 8.57 10.62 0.61
N ARG A 35 7.33 11.04 0.43
CA ARG A 35 6.26 10.87 1.42
C ARG A 35 4.95 10.43 0.78
N LEU A 36 4.27 9.51 1.44
CA LEU A 36 2.88 9.18 1.13
C LEU A 36 1.97 10.21 1.82
N PRO A 37 1.01 10.83 1.13
CA PRO A 37 0.13 11.83 1.73
C PRO A 37 -0.70 11.21 2.86
N ASN A 38 -0.80 11.88 4.01
CA ASN A 38 -1.66 11.42 5.11
C ASN A 38 -3.15 11.56 4.77
N ARG A 39 -4.03 11.00 5.60
CA ARG A 39 -5.50 11.08 5.46
C ARG A 39 -5.97 10.72 4.05
N SER A 40 -5.40 9.65 3.52
CA SER A 40 -5.51 9.34 2.10
C SER A 40 -5.89 7.89 1.85
N LEU A 41 -6.59 7.68 0.75
CA LEU A 41 -6.82 6.36 0.17
C LEU A 41 -5.71 6.09 -0.84
N TYR A 42 -5.02 4.95 -0.67
CA TYR A 42 -4.06 4.42 -1.63
C TYR A 42 -4.62 3.15 -2.27
N VAL A 43 -4.46 3.03 -3.56
CA VAL A 43 -4.78 1.81 -4.31
C VAL A 43 -3.51 1.27 -4.93
N LEU A 44 -3.12 0.08 -4.51
CA LEU A 44 -2.02 -0.70 -5.07
C LEU A 44 -2.64 -1.86 -5.85
N GLN A 45 -2.65 -1.77 -7.17
CA GLN A 45 -3.27 -2.80 -8.00
C GLN A 45 -2.29 -3.57 -8.86
N GLY A 46 -2.61 -4.82 -9.14
CA GLY A 46 -1.85 -5.70 -10.00
C GLY A 46 -2.42 -7.12 -9.95
N GLN A 47 -2.12 -7.90 -10.96
CA GLN A 47 -2.55 -9.30 -11.04
C GLN A 47 -1.89 -10.18 -9.98
N VAL A 48 -2.41 -11.39 -9.79
CA VAL A 48 -1.78 -12.42 -8.96
C VAL A 48 -0.32 -12.63 -9.38
N GLY A 49 0.60 -12.70 -8.41
CA GLY A 49 2.03 -12.83 -8.67
C GLY A 49 2.72 -11.54 -9.17
N GLY A 50 1.99 -10.44 -9.35
CA GLY A 50 2.52 -9.14 -9.80
C GLY A 50 3.44 -8.43 -8.80
N GLY A 51 3.48 -8.91 -7.55
CA GLY A 51 4.35 -8.34 -6.51
C GLY A 51 3.66 -7.35 -5.58
N LYS A 52 2.32 -7.31 -5.53
CA LYS A 52 1.55 -6.43 -4.61
C LYS A 52 2.04 -6.56 -3.17
N SER A 53 2.07 -7.80 -2.65
CA SER A 53 2.48 -8.05 -1.26
C SER A 53 3.94 -7.66 -1.00
N LEU A 54 4.84 -7.84 -1.98
CA LEU A 54 6.23 -7.40 -1.83
C LEU A 54 6.34 -5.88 -1.73
N ILE A 55 5.59 -5.14 -2.55
CA ILE A 55 5.59 -3.67 -2.52
C ILE A 55 4.87 -3.17 -1.25
N SER A 56 3.74 -3.75 -0.86
CA SER A 56 3.07 -3.39 0.39
C SER A 56 3.98 -3.61 1.60
N GLN A 57 4.68 -4.74 1.66
CA GLN A 57 5.65 -5.07 2.71
C GLN A 57 6.85 -4.10 2.72
N ARG A 58 7.37 -3.73 1.53
CA ARG A 58 8.42 -2.72 1.41
C ARG A 58 7.96 -1.35 1.95
N LEU A 59 6.73 -0.95 1.65
CA LEU A 59 6.15 0.30 2.16
C LEU A 59 5.95 0.23 3.68
N VAL A 60 5.43 -0.90 4.20
CA VAL A 60 5.33 -1.14 5.65
C VAL A 60 6.69 -0.97 6.33
N HIS A 61 7.72 -1.63 5.80
CA HIS A 61 9.06 -1.56 6.36
C HIS A 61 9.58 -0.11 6.43
N GLY A 62 9.44 0.64 5.34
CA GLY A 62 9.86 2.04 5.31
C GLY A 62 9.05 2.93 6.27
N MET A 63 7.74 2.75 6.34
CA MET A 63 6.89 3.48 7.29
C MET A 63 7.25 3.17 8.75
N LEU A 64 7.48 1.90 9.09
CA LEU A 64 7.91 1.49 10.44
C LEU A 64 9.29 2.05 10.81
N HIS A 65 10.21 2.12 9.84
CA HIS A 65 11.52 2.75 10.02
C HIS A 65 11.39 4.25 10.33
N ASN A 66 10.36 4.89 9.83
CA ASN A 66 10.02 6.29 10.05
C ASN A 66 8.93 6.50 11.13
N GLU A 67 8.84 5.60 12.11
CA GLU A 67 8.01 5.70 13.32
C GLU A 67 6.49 5.74 13.07
N VAL A 68 6.01 5.38 11.89
CA VAL A 68 4.58 5.33 11.56
C VAL A 68 3.94 4.08 12.19
N LYS A 69 2.75 4.22 12.77
CA LYS A 69 1.97 3.10 13.28
C LYS A 69 1.17 2.46 12.16
N VAL A 70 1.41 1.19 11.92
CA VAL A 70 0.82 0.44 10.80
C VAL A 70 -0.02 -0.73 11.30
N LEU A 71 -1.24 -0.83 10.79
CA LEU A 71 -2.08 -2.02 10.91
C LEU A 71 -2.09 -2.75 9.57
N VAL A 72 -1.61 -3.98 9.56
CA VAL A 72 -1.69 -4.88 8.39
C VAL A 72 -2.81 -5.90 8.60
N ILE A 73 -3.67 -6.02 7.61
CA ILE A 73 -4.71 -7.03 7.54
C ILE A 73 -4.42 -7.89 6.33
N THR A 74 -3.97 -9.12 6.58
CA THR A 74 -3.63 -10.08 5.52
C THR A 74 -4.72 -11.12 5.34
N THR A 75 -5.06 -11.39 4.10
CA THR A 75 -6.06 -12.44 3.72
C THR A 75 -5.41 -13.68 3.12
N GLU A 76 -4.09 -13.63 2.85
CA GLU A 76 -3.36 -14.70 2.17
C GLU A 76 -2.46 -15.49 3.14
N LEU A 77 -1.98 -14.84 4.19
CA LEU A 77 -1.02 -15.43 5.14
C LEU A 77 -1.57 -15.46 6.56
N THR A 78 -1.09 -16.42 7.35
CA THR A 78 -1.24 -16.35 8.80
C THR A 78 -0.37 -15.20 9.33
N THR A 79 -0.67 -14.69 10.52
CA THR A 79 0.16 -13.67 11.19
C THR A 79 1.64 -14.09 11.24
N ARG A 80 1.89 -15.34 11.63
CA ARG A 80 3.24 -15.89 11.66
C ARG A 80 3.89 -15.96 10.27
N GLY A 81 3.16 -16.45 9.25
CA GLY A 81 3.66 -16.55 7.88
C GLY A 81 4.01 -15.18 7.29
N TRP A 82 3.22 -14.15 7.62
CA TRP A 82 3.52 -12.78 7.21
C TRP A 82 4.82 -12.25 7.84
N ILE A 83 5.02 -12.49 9.15
CA ILE A 83 6.25 -12.10 9.85
C ILE A 83 7.45 -12.85 9.26
N GLU A 84 7.37 -14.18 9.10
CA GLU A 84 8.44 -14.99 8.50
C GLU A 84 8.81 -14.54 7.09
N GLN A 85 7.81 -14.10 6.29
CA GLN A 85 8.07 -13.56 4.96
C GLN A 85 8.84 -12.22 5.04
N MET A 86 8.45 -11.29 5.92
CA MET A 86 9.17 -10.04 6.14
C MET A 86 10.63 -10.28 6.55
N GLU A 87 10.85 -11.16 7.49
CA GLU A 87 12.19 -11.55 7.96
C GLU A 87 13.03 -12.16 6.81
N SER A 88 12.41 -13.01 5.97
CA SER A 88 13.11 -13.68 4.86
C SER A 88 13.63 -12.74 3.77
N ILE A 89 12.99 -11.58 3.61
CA ILE A 89 13.40 -10.54 2.66
C ILE A 89 14.23 -9.43 3.31
N GLY A 90 14.62 -9.60 4.58
CA GLY A 90 15.49 -8.68 5.30
C GLY A 90 14.76 -7.49 5.95
N TYR A 91 13.43 -7.52 6.01
CA TYR A 91 12.61 -6.47 6.63
C TYR A 91 12.21 -6.89 8.05
N GLY A 92 13.14 -6.79 9.01
CA GLY A 92 12.87 -7.13 10.40
C GLY A 92 11.75 -6.28 11.00
N VAL A 93 10.77 -6.94 11.64
CA VAL A 93 9.58 -6.27 12.22
C VAL A 93 9.42 -6.52 13.71
N THR A 94 10.30 -7.32 14.32
CA THR A 94 10.18 -7.75 15.71
C THR A 94 10.13 -6.58 16.70
N ASP A 95 10.94 -5.55 16.50
CA ASP A 95 10.95 -4.38 17.38
C ASP A 95 9.69 -3.55 17.25
N ALA A 96 9.20 -3.33 16.02
CA ALA A 96 7.97 -2.61 15.77
C ALA A 96 6.74 -3.32 16.37
N LEU A 97 6.72 -4.68 16.36
CA LEU A 97 5.68 -5.46 17.04
C LEU A 97 5.74 -5.28 18.55
N ARG A 98 6.95 -5.33 19.15
CA ARG A 98 7.15 -5.17 20.60
C ARG A 98 6.76 -3.78 21.09
N GLU A 99 7.00 -2.76 20.29
CA GLU A 99 6.69 -1.36 20.57
C GLU A 99 5.24 -0.98 20.26
N GLY A 100 4.45 -1.88 19.67
CA GLY A 100 3.07 -1.63 19.28
C GLY A 100 2.92 -0.70 18.08
N ARG A 101 4.00 -0.48 17.31
CA ARG A 101 3.95 0.28 16.05
C ARG A 101 3.46 -0.54 14.87
N LEU A 102 3.53 -1.88 14.98
CA LEU A 102 2.97 -2.81 14.00
C LEU A 102 1.92 -3.70 14.65
N MET A 103 0.74 -3.74 14.07
CA MET A 103 -0.30 -4.70 14.38
C MET A 103 -0.58 -5.53 13.13
N ILE A 104 -0.78 -6.84 13.29
CA ILE A 104 -1.05 -7.74 12.16
C ILE A 104 -2.28 -8.59 12.48
N PHE A 105 -3.30 -8.48 11.65
CA PHE A 105 -4.47 -9.34 11.70
C PHE A 105 -4.50 -10.22 10.46
N SER A 106 -4.72 -11.49 10.68
CA SER A 106 -4.87 -12.47 9.61
C SER A 106 -6.28 -13.01 9.59
N ARG A 107 -6.84 -13.15 8.39
CA ARG A 107 -8.10 -13.88 8.18
C ARG A 107 -8.02 -15.32 8.69
N PHE A 108 -6.84 -15.93 8.68
CA PHE A 108 -6.60 -17.31 9.10
C PHE A 108 -6.21 -17.43 10.59
N GLY A 109 -6.19 -16.33 11.35
CA GLY A 109 -5.76 -16.36 12.75
C GLY A 109 -4.26 -16.58 12.90
N THR A 110 -3.84 -16.96 14.12
CA THR A 110 -2.42 -17.21 14.44
C THR A 110 -1.97 -18.58 13.92
N VAL A 111 -2.89 -19.55 13.87
CA VAL A 111 -2.66 -20.94 13.42
C VAL A 111 -3.89 -21.32 12.60
N ALA A 112 -3.78 -21.24 11.29
CA ALA A 112 -4.64 -21.79 10.22
C ALA A 112 -6.11 -22.20 10.55
N GLU A 113 -6.77 -21.57 11.51
CA GLU A 113 -8.20 -21.71 11.74
C GLU A 113 -8.92 -20.62 10.95
N ALA A 114 -9.53 -21.00 9.84
CA ALA A 114 -10.33 -20.13 9.00
C ALA A 114 -11.52 -19.57 9.80
N LYS A 115 -11.49 -18.29 10.13
CA LYS A 115 -12.70 -17.53 10.45
C LYS A 115 -13.35 -17.15 9.13
N SER A 116 -14.30 -17.95 8.70
CA SER A 116 -14.79 -18.01 7.33
C SER A 116 -15.58 -16.79 6.82
N ASP A 117 -15.96 -15.83 7.66
CA ASP A 117 -16.92 -14.79 7.25
C ASP A 117 -16.56 -13.35 7.65
N VAL A 118 -15.29 -13.03 7.89
CA VAL A 118 -14.87 -11.66 8.21
C VAL A 118 -14.82 -10.84 6.93
N GLY A 119 -15.83 -10.01 6.71
CA GLY A 119 -15.88 -9.06 5.60
C GLY A 119 -15.16 -7.76 5.92
N LEU A 120 -14.91 -6.94 4.89
CA LEU A 120 -14.24 -5.63 5.03
C LEU A 120 -14.89 -4.75 6.10
N ASN A 121 -16.23 -4.77 6.21
CA ASN A 121 -16.95 -3.98 7.18
C ASN A 121 -16.59 -4.29 8.63
N GLU A 122 -16.40 -5.56 8.95
CA GLU A 122 -16.04 -6.01 10.30
C GLU A 122 -14.60 -5.59 10.63
N VAL A 123 -13.72 -5.78 9.66
CA VAL A 123 -12.32 -5.36 9.75
C VAL A 123 -12.19 -3.87 10.02
N LEU A 124 -12.90 -3.04 9.26
CA LEU A 124 -12.84 -1.57 9.38
C LEU A 124 -13.50 -1.02 10.65
N ASN A 125 -14.33 -1.81 11.33
CA ASN A 125 -14.92 -1.46 12.62
C ASN A 125 -14.09 -1.95 13.82
N SER A 126 -12.95 -2.58 13.58
CA SER A 126 -12.05 -3.01 14.66
C SER A 126 -11.45 -1.83 15.42
N PRO A 127 -11.36 -1.87 16.76
CA PRO A 127 -10.67 -0.83 17.54
C PRO A 127 -9.22 -0.59 17.12
N ALA A 128 -8.55 -1.60 16.60
CA ALA A 128 -7.17 -1.48 16.10
C ALA A 128 -7.04 -0.48 14.93
N VAL A 129 -8.11 -0.26 14.17
CA VAL A 129 -8.15 0.77 13.11
C VAL A 129 -7.99 2.17 13.71
N GLU A 130 -8.49 2.39 14.94
CA GLU A 130 -8.41 3.68 15.62
C GLU A 130 -7.00 4.00 16.12
N GLU A 131 -6.17 2.99 16.35
CA GLU A 131 -4.81 3.13 16.88
C GLU A 131 -3.75 3.29 15.80
N ALA A 132 -4.07 2.98 14.54
CA ALA A 132 -3.13 3.02 13.42
C ALA A 132 -3.15 4.36 12.68
N ASP A 133 -2.00 4.79 12.19
CA ASP A 133 -1.87 5.91 11.25
C ASP A 133 -2.19 5.45 9.82
N VAL A 134 -1.75 4.24 9.47
CA VAL A 134 -1.96 3.63 8.17
C VAL A 134 -2.50 2.21 8.31
N ILE A 135 -3.58 1.90 7.60
CA ILE A 135 -4.18 0.56 7.51
C ILE A 135 -3.85 -0.01 6.14
N ILE A 136 -3.33 -1.23 6.09
CA ILE A 136 -3.02 -1.95 4.84
C ILE A 136 -3.85 -3.22 4.76
N LEU A 137 -4.62 -3.35 3.70
CA LEU A 137 -5.40 -4.55 3.39
C LEU A 137 -4.74 -5.30 2.22
N ASP A 138 -4.16 -6.45 2.51
CA ASP A 138 -3.46 -7.30 1.54
C ASP A 138 -3.96 -8.77 1.63
N SER A 139 -4.86 -9.18 0.76
CA SER A 139 -5.52 -8.52 -0.37
C SER A 139 -6.90 -7.97 0.03
N ALA A 140 -7.22 -6.76 -0.40
CA ALA A 140 -8.55 -6.17 -0.16
C ALA A 140 -9.63 -6.84 -1.01
N SER A 141 -9.31 -7.33 -2.22
CA SER A 141 -10.24 -8.05 -3.09
C SER A 141 -10.89 -9.23 -2.38
N ALA A 142 -10.13 -9.99 -1.60
CA ALA A 142 -10.65 -11.16 -0.88
C ALA A 142 -11.62 -10.83 0.28
N LEU A 143 -11.74 -9.56 0.66
CA LEU A 143 -12.65 -9.06 1.70
C LEU A 143 -13.90 -8.41 1.11
N MET A 144 -13.96 -8.28 -0.21
CA MET A 144 -15.05 -7.60 -0.92
C MET A 144 -15.85 -8.61 -1.74
N PRO A 145 -17.18 -8.49 -1.76
CA PRO A 145 -18.01 -9.32 -2.65
C PRO A 145 -17.74 -9.01 -4.13
N ASP A 146 -17.84 -10.03 -4.98
CA ASP A 146 -17.63 -9.91 -6.43
C ASP A 146 -18.76 -9.18 -7.15
N ASP A 147 -19.98 -9.22 -6.57
CA ASP A 147 -21.17 -8.59 -7.14
C ASP A 147 -21.83 -7.70 -6.09
N LEU A 148 -21.68 -6.40 -6.28
CA LEU A 148 -22.20 -5.36 -5.40
C LEU A 148 -23.30 -4.57 -6.10
N ASP A 149 -24.40 -4.32 -5.41
CA ASP A 149 -25.37 -3.32 -5.85
C ASP A 149 -24.86 -1.88 -5.68
N GLU A 150 -25.57 -0.92 -6.24
CA GLU A 150 -25.17 0.49 -6.21
C GLU A 150 -25.08 1.05 -4.77
N LYS A 151 -26.00 0.64 -3.90
CA LYS A 151 -26.02 1.05 -2.50
C LYS A 151 -24.84 0.48 -1.73
N GLN A 152 -24.54 -0.78 -1.92
CA GLN A 152 -23.40 -1.45 -1.29
C GLN A 152 -22.06 -0.81 -1.71
N ARG A 153 -21.90 -0.50 -3.01
CA ARG A 153 -20.71 0.26 -3.49
C ARG A 153 -20.62 1.64 -2.86
N PHE A 154 -21.74 2.37 -2.77
CA PHE A 154 -21.78 3.68 -2.13
C PHE A 154 -21.41 3.59 -0.64
N ASP A 155 -22.01 2.67 0.11
CA ASP A 155 -21.77 2.47 1.54
C ASP A 155 -20.30 2.11 1.79
N MET A 156 -19.69 1.28 0.94
CA MET A 156 -18.27 0.93 1.00
C MET A 156 -17.38 2.17 0.82
N MET A 157 -17.64 2.97 -0.22
CA MET A 157 -16.89 4.19 -0.47
C MET A 157 -17.05 5.21 0.66
N GLN A 158 -18.23 5.32 1.27
CA GLN A 158 -18.45 6.18 2.42
C GLN A 158 -17.62 5.76 3.64
N LYS A 159 -17.48 4.44 3.88
CA LYS A 159 -16.63 3.94 4.97
C LYS A 159 -15.15 4.27 4.75
N LEU A 160 -14.63 4.07 3.54
CA LEU A 160 -13.24 4.42 3.22
C LEU A 160 -13.00 5.92 3.43
N ARG A 161 -13.93 6.77 2.97
CA ARG A 161 -13.86 8.22 3.16
C ARG A 161 -13.95 8.62 4.65
N LYS A 162 -14.74 7.91 5.45
CA LYS A 162 -14.83 8.16 6.88
C LYS A 162 -13.48 7.95 7.56
N ILE A 163 -12.79 6.84 7.27
CA ILE A 163 -11.47 6.53 7.82
C ILE A 163 -10.48 7.66 7.50
N THR A 164 -10.46 8.11 6.25
CA THR A 164 -9.53 9.20 5.85
C THR A 164 -9.92 10.54 6.46
N ALA A 165 -11.21 10.83 6.60
CA ALA A 165 -11.71 12.03 7.27
C ALA A 165 -11.38 12.04 8.78
N GLU A 166 -11.33 10.88 9.43
CA GLU A 166 -10.93 10.71 10.83
C GLU A 166 -9.42 10.80 11.06
N GLY A 167 -8.64 11.06 10.01
CA GLY A 167 -7.22 11.35 10.11
C GLY A 167 -6.29 10.21 9.76
N ARG A 168 -6.81 9.05 9.35
CA ARG A 168 -6.02 7.86 9.00
C ARG A 168 -5.85 7.70 7.51
N SER A 169 -4.86 6.92 7.11
CA SER A 169 -4.72 6.50 5.71
C SER A 169 -5.02 5.01 5.55
N ILE A 170 -5.51 4.63 4.39
CA ILE A 170 -5.81 3.23 4.09
C ILE A 170 -5.25 2.85 2.71
N MET A 171 -4.51 1.76 2.66
CA MET A 171 -3.98 1.16 1.43
C MET A 171 -4.75 -0.12 1.11
N LEU A 172 -5.28 -0.19 -0.08
CA LEU A 172 -5.97 -1.35 -0.62
C LEU A 172 -5.10 -2.01 -1.67
N CYS A 173 -4.58 -3.21 -1.37
CA CYS A 173 -3.93 -4.07 -2.35
C CYS A 173 -5.02 -4.86 -3.07
N VAL A 174 -5.19 -4.65 -4.36
CA VAL A 174 -6.31 -5.20 -5.12
C VAL A 174 -5.86 -5.94 -6.37
N ASP A 175 -6.56 -7.00 -6.70
CA ASP A 175 -6.49 -7.63 -8.01
C ASP A 175 -7.67 -7.10 -8.84
N PRO A 176 -7.40 -6.44 -9.98
CA PRO A 176 -8.47 -5.89 -10.81
C PRO A 176 -9.38 -6.95 -11.42
N ASP A 177 -8.90 -8.19 -11.56
CA ASP A 177 -9.66 -9.31 -12.12
C ASP A 177 -10.57 -9.98 -11.06
N GLU A 178 -10.31 -9.72 -9.77
CA GLU A 178 -11.05 -10.29 -8.62
C GLU A 178 -11.96 -9.27 -7.93
N MET A 179 -12.30 -8.17 -8.58
CA MET A 179 -13.11 -7.09 -7.99
C MET A 179 -14.27 -6.65 -8.89
N ASP A 180 -15.34 -6.14 -8.26
CA ASP A 180 -16.36 -5.36 -8.99
C ASP A 180 -15.71 -4.17 -9.69
N HIS A 181 -15.79 -4.15 -11.02
CA HIS A 181 -15.13 -3.13 -11.85
C HIS A 181 -15.61 -1.71 -11.56
N LYS A 182 -16.88 -1.51 -11.17
CA LYS A 182 -17.42 -0.19 -10.83
C LYS A 182 -16.91 0.28 -9.50
N LEU A 183 -16.78 -0.64 -8.52
CA LEU A 183 -16.19 -0.32 -7.23
C LEU A 183 -14.71 0.06 -7.39
N LEU A 184 -13.95 -0.73 -8.14
CA LEU A 184 -12.55 -0.44 -8.42
C LEU A 184 -12.38 0.92 -9.10
N HIS A 185 -13.23 1.21 -10.11
CA HIS A 185 -13.22 2.52 -10.77
C HIS A 185 -13.47 3.66 -9.77
N ASN A 186 -14.45 3.52 -8.89
CA ASN A 186 -14.77 4.52 -7.86
C ASN A 186 -13.63 4.70 -6.85
N MET A 187 -12.97 3.61 -6.44
CA MET A 187 -11.80 3.66 -5.57
C MET A 187 -10.64 4.40 -6.22
N ARG A 188 -10.28 4.05 -7.45
CA ARG A 188 -9.23 4.73 -8.22
C ARG A 188 -9.54 6.22 -8.43
N ALA A 189 -10.79 6.56 -8.75
CA ALA A 189 -11.21 7.94 -8.92
C ALA A 189 -11.14 8.77 -7.63
N SER A 190 -11.30 8.13 -6.48
CA SER A 190 -11.28 8.76 -5.15
C SER A 190 -9.93 8.71 -4.46
N ALA A 191 -9.03 7.82 -4.87
CA ALA A 191 -7.73 7.64 -4.23
C ALA A 191 -6.80 8.84 -4.47
N GLU A 192 -6.02 9.19 -3.48
CA GLU A 192 -4.93 10.17 -3.60
C GLU A 192 -3.69 9.56 -4.25
N VAL A 193 -3.46 8.26 -4.04
CA VAL A 193 -2.34 7.54 -4.65
C VAL A 193 -2.86 6.28 -5.34
N VAL A 194 -2.47 6.09 -6.60
CA VAL A 194 -2.75 4.88 -7.37
C VAL A 194 -1.45 4.36 -7.97
N LEU A 195 -1.08 3.15 -7.57
CA LEU A 195 0.10 2.43 -8.02
C LEU A 195 -0.35 1.22 -8.83
N ASP A 196 0.05 1.17 -10.09
CA ASP A 196 -0.24 0.07 -11.00
C ASP A 196 1.01 -0.82 -11.15
N LEU A 197 0.92 -2.05 -10.68
CA LEU A 197 1.97 -3.04 -10.85
C LEU A 197 1.74 -3.82 -12.14
N SER A 198 2.78 -3.93 -12.95
CA SER A 198 2.76 -4.75 -14.14
C SER A 198 3.98 -5.63 -14.23
N THR A 199 3.81 -6.78 -14.87
CA THR A 199 4.89 -7.71 -15.18
C THR A 199 4.97 -7.90 -16.69
N ALA A 200 6.16 -7.85 -17.23
CA ALA A 200 6.42 -8.09 -18.66
C ALA A 200 7.59 -9.02 -18.84
N LEU A 201 7.50 -9.93 -19.80
CA LEU A 201 8.62 -10.76 -20.22
C LEU A 201 9.39 -10.02 -21.32
N ILE A 202 10.60 -9.57 -21.01
CA ILE A 202 11.45 -8.82 -21.96
C ILE A 202 12.78 -9.57 -22.11
N GLY A 203 13.05 -10.06 -23.30
CA GLY A 203 14.29 -10.80 -23.60
C GLY A 203 14.47 -12.11 -22.81
N GLY A 204 13.36 -12.71 -22.32
CA GLY A 204 13.37 -13.91 -21.48
C GLY A 204 13.45 -13.63 -19.97
N ASP A 205 13.62 -12.39 -19.56
CA ASP A 205 13.63 -11.97 -18.15
C ASP A 205 12.26 -11.39 -17.74
N LEU A 206 11.78 -11.77 -16.55
CA LEU A 206 10.57 -11.20 -15.98
C LEU A 206 10.89 -9.83 -15.36
N LYS A 207 10.40 -8.78 -15.99
CA LYS A 207 10.51 -7.40 -15.48
C LYS A 207 9.22 -7.01 -14.77
N ARG A 208 9.37 -6.46 -13.56
CA ARG A 208 8.28 -5.83 -12.80
C ARG A 208 8.43 -4.32 -12.84
N SER A 209 7.33 -3.63 -13.06
CA SER A 209 7.30 -2.18 -13.06
C SER A 209 6.17 -1.66 -12.18
N ILE A 210 6.43 -0.51 -11.55
CA ILE A 210 5.44 0.25 -10.80
C ILE A 210 5.17 1.51 -11.61
N VAL A 211 3.91 1.72 -11.95
CA VAL A 211 3.46 2.95 -12.61
C VAL A 211 2.65 3.75 -11.59
N VAL A 212 3.11 4.93 -11.26
CA VAL A 212 2.37 5.86 -10.43
C VAL A 212 1.38 6.60 -11.33
N THR A 213 0.13 6.14 -11.36
CA THR A 213 -0.90 6.73 -12.25
C THR A 213 -1.63 7.89 -11.60
N ARG A 214 -1.55 8.02 -10.28
CA ARG A 214 -2.06 9.14 -9.52
C ARG A 214 -1.25 9.34 -8.26
N PHE A 215 -0.90 10.58 -7.97
CA PHE A 215 -0.25 10.98 -6.73
C PHE A 215 -0.62 12.43 -6.41
N LEU A 216 -1.70 12.62 -5.67
CA LEU A 216 -2.15 13.93 -5.25
C LEU A 216 -1.30 14.43 -4.07
N ARG A 217 -1.05 15.72 -4.05
CA ARG A 217 -0.22 16.40 -3.04
C ARG A 217 1.27 16.02 -3.06
N ALA A 218 1.72 15.27 -4.08
CA ALA A 218 3.13 15.08 -4.33
C ALA A 218 3.71 16.26 -5.09
N ALA A 219 4.92 16.66 -4.73
CA ALA A 219 5.65 17.70 -5.41
C ALA A 219 6.55 17.14 -6.53
N GLY A 220 6.04 16.27 -7.38
CA GLY A 220 6.89 15.68 -8.43
C GLY A 220 6.11 15.04 -9.58
N PRO A 221 6.75 14.90 -10.76
CA PRO A 221 6.14 14.24 -11.90
C PRO A 221 5.96 12.74 -11.66
N CYS A 222 4.88 12.21 -12.19
CA CYS A 222 4.61 10.77 -12.25
C CYS A 222 5.71 10.08 -13.07
N LEU A 223 6.58 9.31 -12.42
CA LEU A 223 7.69 8.63 -13.07
C LEU A 223 7.43 7.12 -13.14
N LEU A 224 7.81 6.53 -14.28
CA LEU A 224 7.91 5.09 -14.46
C LEU A 224 9.15 4.59 -13.70
N TYR A 225 8.95 3.76 -12.68
CA TYR A 225 10.04 3.05 -12.02
C TYR A 225 10.13 1.65 -12.61
N THR A 226 11.30 1.33 -13.20
CA THR A 226 11.65 -0.04 -13.61
C THR A 226 12.77 -0.52 -12.70
N SER A 227 12.54 -1.61 -11.96
CA SER A 227 13.62 -2.26 -11.20
C SER A 227 14.70 -2.75 -12.16
N PRO A 228 15.97 -2.37 -12.00
CA PRO A 228 17.05 -2.90 -12.81
C PRO A 228 17.19 -4.41 -12.60
N SER A 229 17.46 -5.14 -13.69
CA SER A 229 17.77 -6.56 -13.61
C SER A 229 19.09 -6.77 -12.85
N PRO A 230 19.24 -7.82 -12.02
CA PRO A 230 20.48 -8.12 -11.29
C PRO A 230 21.73 -8.28 -12.17
N ARG A 231 21.56 -8.35 -13.51
CA ARG A 231 22.66 -8.51 -14.47
C ARG A 231 23.27 -7.20 -14.96
N ASP A 232 22.68 -6.05 -14.64
CA ASP A 232 23.17 -4.75 -15.12
C ASP A 232 24.31 -4.18 -14.26
N ASN A 233 24.75 -4.89 -13.22
CA ASN A 233 25.86 -4.49 -12.32
C ASN A 233 27.22 -5.13 -12.66
N THR A 234 27.42 -5.61 -13.89
CA THR A 234 28.75 -6.05 -14.36
C THR A 234 29.19 -5.17 -15.51
N GLY A 235 29.74 -4.02 -15.15
CA GLY A 235 30.47 -3.13 -16.03
C GLY A 235 31.68 -2.57 -15.31
#